data_0e3738ecd115bf054b90ab1092f3eed9
#
_entry.id   0e3738ecd115bf054b90ab1092f3eed9
#
_cell.length_a   1.000
_cell.length_b   1.000
_cell.length_c   1.000
_cell.angle_alpha   90.00
_cell.angle_beta   90.00
_cell.angle_gamma   90.00
#
_symmetry.space_group_name_H-M   'P 1'
#
loop_
_entity.id
_entity.type
_entity.pdbx_description
1 polymer ?
#
loop_
_entity_poly.entity_id
_entity_poly.type
_entity_poly.pdbx_seq_one_letter_code
_entity_poly.pdbx_strand_id
1 'polypeptide(L)'
;KTGGIGIAIVPMSCASNSGAKLRKELLKHHTLLACMTMPSNLFFDSRVGIPTCIMVFKAHIKHDEDKSVFFARWKNDGFVVIPHNGRKDSGNWKAIKKEWLDQIDGTANPNKYIWLKKKINIKDEALAEAYIETDYSKLTDDDFERTLKKYALFKYMEENGLLEE
;
A
#
# COMPACT_ATOMS: atom_id res chain seq x y z
N LYS A 1 -12.91 12.12 -21.16
CA LYS A 1 -12.07 12.98 -21.99
C LYS A 1 -10.68 12.35 -22.08
N THR A 2 -10.13 12.20 -23.29
CA THR A 2 -8.76 11.70 -23.49
C THR A 2 -7.75 12.58 -22.75
N GLY A 3 -6.82 11.93 -22.03
CA GLY A 3 -5.80 12.63 -21.23
C GLY A 3 -6.29 13.16 -19.88
N GLY A 4 -7.56 13.00 -19.54
CA GLY A 4 -8.07 13.34 -18.20
C GLY A 4 -7.49 12.44 -17.14
N ILE A 5 -7.52 12.88 -15.87
CA ILE A 5 -7.07 12.11 -14.71
C ILE A 5 -8.26 11.40 -14.07
N GLY A 6 -8.12 10.10 -13.86
CA GLY A 6 -9.02 9.28 -13.06
C GLY A 6 -8.33 8.84 -11.78
N ILE A 7 -9.02 8.94 -10.65
CA ILE A 7 -8.52 8.49 -9.34
C ILE A 7 -9.54 7.52 -8.77
N ALA A 8 -9.08 6.36 -8.32
CA ALA A 8 -9.92 5.34 -7.72
C ALA A 8 -9.30 4.84 -6.40
N ILE A 9 -10.13 4.71 -5.37
CA ILE A 9 -9.79 3.97 -4.15
C ILE A 9 -10.36 2.57 -4.35
N VAL A 10 -9.49 1.57 -4.33
CA VAL A 10 -9.85 0.18 -4.60
C VAL A 10 -9.20 -0.76 -3.58
N PRO A 11 -9.73 -1.98 -3.37
CA PRO A 11 -9.03 -3.01 -2.61
C PRO A 11 -7.63 -3.27 -3.18
N MET A 12 -6.65 -3.54 -2.32
CA MET A 12 -5.28 -3.87 -2.76
C MET A 12 -5.22 -5.06 -3.72
N SER A 13 -6.19 -5.98 -3.64
CA SER A 13 -6.32 -7.11 -4.57
C SER A 13 -6.46 -6.68 -6.04
N CYS A 14 -6.97 -5.49 -6.32
CA CYS A 14 -7.03 -4.94 -7.69
C CYS A 14 -5.63 -4.64 -8.25
N ALA A 15 -4.69 -4.27 -7.39
CA ALA A 15 -3.31 -3.95 -7.76
C ALA A 15 -2.36 -5.17 -7.72
N SER A 16 -2.72 -6.23 -6.97
CA SER A 16 -1.97 -7.48 -6.84
C SER A 16 -2.23 -8.46 -8.00
N ASN A 17 -1.64 -9.65 -7.93
CA ASN A 17 -1.86 -10.73 -8.91
C ASN A 17 -3.33 -11.14 -9.07
N SER A 18 -4.14 -11.03 -8.02
CA SER A 18 -5.58 -11.33 -8.08
C SER A 18 -6.32 -10.45 -9.11
N GLY A 19 -5.90 -9.19 -9.25
CA GLY A 19 -6.46 -8.23 -10.22
C GLY A 19 -5.79 -8.25 -11.60
N ALA A 20 -4.83 -9.14 -11.85
CA ALA A 20 -3.96 -9.08 -13.04
C ALA A 20 -4.74 -9.04 -14.37
N LYS A 21 -5.78 -9.86 -14.53
CA LYS A 21 -6.57 -9.91 -15.77
C LYS A 21 -7.25 -8.58 -16.08
N LEU A 22 -7.94 -8.01 -15.09
CA LEU A 22 -8.65 -6.73 -15.24
C LEU A 22 -7.68 -5.57 -15.42
N ARG A 23 -6.60 -5.55 -14.65
CA ARG A 23 -5.55 -4.53 -14.75
C ARG A 23 -4.87 -4.55 -16.13
N LYS A 24 -4.54 -5.73 -16.65
CA LYS A 24 -3.98 -5.88 -17.99
C LYS A 24 -4.90 -5.27 -19.05
N GLU A 25 -6.21 -5.49 -18.95
CA GLU A 25 -7.17 -4.90 -19.87
C GLU A 25 -7.25 -3.37 -19.71
N LEU A 26 -7.30 -2.89 -18.46
CA LEU A 26 -7.32 -1.47 -18.14
C LEU A 26 -6.09 -0.73 -18.72
N LEU A 27 -4.90 -1.30 -18.59
CA LEU A 27 -3.64 -0.70 -19.05
C LEU A 27 -3.46 -0.70 -20.57
N LYS A 28 -4.26 -1.46 -21.33
CA LYS A 28 -4.33 -1.31 -22.79
C LYS A 28 -4.96 0.02 -23.22
N HIS A 29 -5.79 0.61 -22.37
CA HIS A 29 -6.57 1.79 -22.68
C HIS A 29 -6.24 3.00 -21.83
N HIS A 30 -5.57 2.82 -20.67
CA HIS A 30 -5.26 3.86 -19.71
C HIS A 30 -3.82 3.72 -19.21
N THR A 31 -3.17 4.84 -18.92
CA THR A 31 -1.84 4.84 -18.32
C THR A 31 -1.96 4.88 -16.81
N LEU A 32 -1.37 3.92 -16.09
CA LEU A 32 -1.17 4.03 -14.65
C LEU A 32 -0.11 5.09 -14.36
N LEU A 33 -0.44 6.07 -13.56
CA LEU A 33 0.46 7.15 -13.13
C LEU A 33 0.99 6.91 -11.73
N ALA A 34 0.14 6.38 -10.83
CA ALA A 34 0.52 6.13 -9.45
C ALA A 34 -0.32 5.02 -8.82
N CYS A 35 0.26 4.32 -7.85
CA CYS A 35 -0.45 3.44 -6.94
C CYS A 35 0.11 3.62 -5.51
N MET A 36 -0.73 4.04 -4.58
CA MET A 36 -0.37 4.29 -3.19
C MET A 36 -1.18 3.40 -2.27
N THR A 37 -0.52 2.58 -1.48
CA THR A 37 -1.15 1.77 -0.42
C THR A 37 -1.54 2.68 0.74
N MET A 38 -2.76 2.53 1.22
CA MET A 38 -3.34 3.35 2.28
C MET A 38 -3.29 2.63 3.63
N PRO A 39 -3.49 3.36 4.75
CA PRO A 39 -3.61 2.76 6.07
C PRO A 39 -4.69 1.65 6.09
N SER A 40 -4.39 0.54 6.75
CA SER A 40 -5.30 -0.62 6.81
C SER A 40 -6.61 -0.36 7.53
N ASN A 41 -6.64 0.66 8.39
CA ASN A 41 -7.81 1.07 9.16
C ASN A 41 -8.57 2.26 8.55
N LEU A 42 -8.32 2.59 7.27
CA LEU A 42 -8.92 3.76 6.62
C LEU A 42 -10.47 3.75 6.68
N PHE A 43 -11.07 2.59 6.56
CA PHE A 43 -12.54 2.40 6.59
C PHE A 43 -13.04 1.76 7.90
N PHE A 44 -12.30 1.93 8.98
CA PHE A 44 -12.63 1.36 10.29
C PHE A 44 -14.05 1.71 10.74
N ASP A 45 -14.45 2.99 10.62
CA ASP A 45 -15.78 3.47 11.06
C ASP A 45 -16.94 2.86 10.24
N SER A 46 -16.65 2.40 9.01
CA SER A 46 -17.58 1.66 8.16
C SER A 46 -17.56 0.15 8.43
N ARG A 47 -16.81 -0.33 9.42
CA ARG A 47 -16.59 -1.74 9.76
C ARG A 47 -16.00 -2.56 8.60
N VAL A 48 -15.27 -1.91 7.71
CA VAL A 48 -14.61 -2.54 6.58
C VAL A 48 -13.11 -2.62 6.87
N GLY A 49 -12.61 -3.83 7.11
CA GLY A 49 -11.20 -4.12 7.39
C GLY A 49 -10.38 -4.46 6.14
N ILE A 50 -10.79 -3.99 4.96
CA ILE A 50 -10.12 -4.31 3.70
C ILE A 50 -9.00 -3.29 3.45
N PRO A 51 -7.73 -3.71 3.33
CA PRO A 51 -6.65 -2.84 2.90
C PRO A 51 -6.90 -2.30 1.48
N THR A 52 -6.72 -1.01 1.30
CA THR A 52 -7.01 -0.31 0.05
C THR A 52 -5.77 0.37 -0.50
N CYS A 53 -5.81 0.67 -1.81
CA CYS A 53 -4.85 1.54 -2.46
C CYS A 53 -5.56 2.60 -3.31
N ILE A 54 -4.89 3.73 -3.52
CA ILE A 54 -5.30 4.74 -4.47
C ILE A 54 -4.57 4.46 -5.77
N MET A 55 -5.31 4.30 -6.87
CA MET A 55 -4.75 4.17 -8.21
C MET A 55 -5.09 5.43 -9.01
N VAL A 56 -4.10 5.99 -9.67
CA VAL A 56 -4.23 7.20 -10.49
C VAL A 56 -3.94 6.85 -11.94
N PHE A 57 -4.88 7.20 -12.83
CA PHE A 57 -4.79 6.88 -14.25
C PHE A 57 -4.88 8.13 -15.12
N LYS A 58 -4.19 8.09 -16.26
CA LYS A 58 -4.44 8.97 -17.38
C LYS A 58 -5.38 8.28 -18.36
N ALA A 59 -6.55 8.88 -18.58
CA ALA A 59 -7.65 8.26 -19.31
C ALA A 59 -7.40 8.23 -20.84
N HIS A 60 -7.77 7.11 -21.46
CA HIS A 60 -7.75 6.90 -22.92
C HIS A 60 -6.38 7.11 -23.56
N ILE A 61 -5.31 6.79 -22.84
CA ILE A 61 -3.94 6.73 -23.33
C ILE A 61 -3.36 5.42 -22.85
N LYS A 62 -2.99 4.53 -23.75
CA LYS A 62 -2.36 3.24 -23.44
C LYS A 62 -1.17 3.44 -22.50
N HIS A 63 -1.00 2.50 -21.58
CA HIS A 63 0.16 2.52 -20.65
C HIS A 63 1.47 2.48 -21.45
N ASP A 64 2.34 3.40 -21.10
CA ASP A 64 3.68 3.54 -21.66
C ASP A 64 4.67 2.88 -20.69
N GLU A 65 5.18 1.71 -21.06
CA GLU A 65 6.08 0.90 -20.23
C GLU A 65 7.46 1.57 -20.01
N ASP A 66 7.78 2.60 -20.81
CA ASP A 66 8.99 3.39 -20.65
C ASP A 66 8.88 4.51 -19.63
N LYS A 67 7.66 4.84 -19.21
CA LYS A 67 7.40 5.85 -18.19
C LYS A 67 7.32 5.25 -16.80
N SER A 68 7.90 5.96 -15.85
CA SER A 68 7.86 5.56 -14.44
C SER A 68 6.48 5.83 -13.84
N VAL A 69 6.01 4.86 -13.06
CA VAL A 69 4.84 4.94 -12.20
C VAL A 69 5.31 5.30 -10.79
N PHE A 70 4.59 6.15 -10.11
CA PHE A 70 4.84 6.49 -8.71
C PHE A 70 4.21 5.42 -7.81
N PHE A 71 4.99 4.87 -6.89
CA PHE A 71 4.54 3.91 -5.88
C PHE A 71 4.84 4.46 -4.49
N ALA A 72 3.86 4.37 -3.59
CA ALA A 72 4.05 4.75 -2.20
C ALA A 72 3.33 3.80 -1.25
N ARG A 73 3.87 3.68 -0.03
CA ARG A 73 3.31 2.88 1.05
C ARG A 73 2.96 3.81 2.21
N TRP A 74 1.79 4.40 2.15
CA TRP A 74 1.29 5.38 3.11
C TRP A 74 0.50 4.68 4.23
N LYS A 75 1.22 4.13 5.20
CA LYS A 75 0.64 3.37 6.32
C LYS A 75 0.12 4.23 7.45
N ASN A 76 0.55 5.48 7.54
CA ASN A 76 0.16 6.40 8.60
C ASN A 76 -0.39 7.68 7.97
N ASP A 77 -1.63 8.01 8.31
CA ASP A 77 -2.30 9.23 7.88
C ASP A 77 -2.58 10.19 9.06
N GLY A 78 -1.99 9.92 10.22
CA GLY A 78 -2.16 10.74 11.41
C GLY A 78 -3.48 10.53 12.15
N PHE A 79 -4.27 9.51 11.75
CA PHE A 79 -5.47 9.13 12.49
C PHE A 79 -5.19 7.90 13.34
N VAL A 80 -5.75 7.87 14.53
CA VAL A 80 -5.68 6.75 15.47
C VAL A 80 -7.07 6.17 15.71
N VAL A 81 -7.15 4.86 15.87
CA VAL A 81 -8.40 4.20 16.28
C VAL A 81 -8.53 4.28 17.79
N ILE A 82 -9.64 4.86 18.25
CA ILE A 82 -9.99 4.91 19.67
C ILE A 82 -11.18 3.96 19.88
N PRO A 83 -11.06 2.98 20.81
CA PRO A 83 -12.15 2.07 21.12
C PRO A 83 -13.46 2.84 21.37
N HIS A 84 -14.56 2.39 20.75
CA HIS A 84 -15.90 2.98 20.80
C HIS A 84 -16.06 4.38 20.20
N ASN A 85 -14.97 5.06 19.81
CA ASN A 85 -15.00 6.43 19.26
C ASN A 85 -14.58 6.53 17.78
N GLY A 86 -14.20 5.39 17.18
CA GLY A 86 -13.78 5.36 15.77
C GLY A 86 -12.40 5.97 15.53
N ARG A 87 -12.16 6.43 14.30
CA ARG A 87 -10.91 7.08 13.90
C ARG A 87 -10.93 8.57 14.26
N LYS A 88 -9.89 9.02 14.94
CA LYS A 88 -9.71 10.43 15.33
C LYS A 88 -8.37 10.96 14.84
N ASP A 89 -8.39 12.21 14.36
CA ASP A 89 -7.16 12.92 13.99
C ASP A 89 -6.29 13.14 15.23
N SER A 90 -5.04 12.71 15.18
CA SER A 90 -4.05 12.95 16.23
C SER A 90 -3.41 14.35 16.15
N GLY A 91 -3.91 15.22 15.26
CA GLY A 91 -3.36 16.55 14.99
C GLY A 91 -2.22 16.59 13.97
N ASN A 92 -1.82 15.45 13.44
CA ASN A 92 -0.66 15.34 12.53
C ASN A 92 -1.04 15.28 11.04
N TRP A 93 -2.32 15.18 10.71
CA TRP A 93 -2.77 15.02 9.32
C TRP A 93 -2.22 16.08 8.37
N LYS A 94 -2.20 17.34 8.80
CA LYS A 94 -1.73 18.46 7.97
C LYS A 94 -0.25 18.30 7.54
N ALA A 95 0.60 17.84 8.47
CA ALA A 95 2.02 17.59 8.19
C ALA A 95 2.20 16.36 7.28
N ILE A 96 1.50 15.27 7.58
CA ILE A 96 1.54 14.03 6.80
C ILE A 96 1.04 14.26 5.37
N LYS A 97 -0.07 14.98 5.21
CA LYS A 97 -0.58 15.36 3.89
C LYS A 97 0.45 16.14 3.08
N LYS A 98 1.13 17.09 3.73
CA LYS A 98 2.19 17.85 3.06
C LYS A 98 3.32 16.92 2.60
N GLU A 99 3.77 16.02 3.46
CA GLU A 99 4.80 15.02 3.13
C GLU A 99 4.39 14.16 1.92
N TRP A 100 3.15 13.68 1.89
CA TRP A 100 2.65 12.89 0.75
C TRP A 100 2.65 13.69 -0.56
N LEU A 101 2.26 14.95 -0.50
CA LEU A 101 2.29 15.83 -1.68
C LEU A 101 3.72 16.08 -2.14
N ASP A 102 4.64 16.34 -1.22
CA ASP A 102 6.08 16.55 -1.52
C ASP A 102 6.68 15.27 -2.18
N GLN A 103 6.25 14.06 -1.79
CA GLN A 103 6.65 12.80 -2.43
C GLN A 103 6.12 12.71 -3.87
N ILE A 104 4.85 13.03 -4.10
CA ILE A 104 4.23 13.00 -5.44
C ILE A 104 4.94 13.99 -6.37
N ASP A 105 5.18 15.20 -5.90
CA ASP A 105 5.81 16.27 -6.66
C ASP A 105 7.32 16.04 -6.85
N GLY A 106 7.90 15.10 -6.09
CA GLY A 106 9.32 14.76 -6.16
C GLY A 106 10.23 15.78 -5.46
N THR A 107 9.68 16.61 -4.57
CA THR A 107 10.43 17.55 -3.72
C THR A 107 10.89 16.94 -2.41
N ALA A 108 10.27 15.82 -1.98
CA ALA A 108 10.73 15.07 -0.82
C ALA A 108 12.03 14.31 -1.11
N ASN A 109 12.84 14.12 -0.06
CA ASN A 109 14.04 13.29 -0.15
C ASN A 109 13.66 11.85 -0.51
N PRO A 110 14.38 11.17 -1.43
CA PRO A 110 14.13 9.78 -1.78
C PRO A 110 14.17 8.87 -0.56
N ASN A 111 13.16 8.01 -0.43
CA ASN A 111 13.07 7.01 0.63
C ASN A 111 12.50 5.70 0.10
N LYS A 112 13.38 4.78 -0.28
CA LYS A 112 13.04 3.48 -0.86
C LYS A 112 12.17 2.57 0.04
N TYR A 113 12.03 2.90 1.31
CA TYR A 113 11.17 2.19 2.26
C TYR A 113 9.74 2.76 2.32
N ILE A 114 9.51 3.90 1.70
CA ILE A 114 8.22 4.59 1.72
C ILE A 114 7.67 4.82 0.31
N TRP A 115 8.51 5.28 -0.63
CA TRP A 115 8.07 5.60 -1.98
C TRP A 115 9.21 5.49 -2.99
N LEU A 116 8.83 5.22 -4.25
CA LEU A 116 9.75 5.17 -5.38
C LEU A 116 9.04 5.42 -6.71
N LYS A 117 9.80 5.67 -7.76
CA LYS A 117 9.31 5.67 -9.14
C LYS A 117 9.93 4.47 -9.88
N LYS A 118 9.09 3.67 -10.54
CA LYS A 118 9.52 2.46 -11.26
C LYS A 118 8.74 2.28 -12.55
N LYS A 119 9.43 1.85 -13.61
CA LYS A 119 8.80 1.38 -14.84
C LYS A 119 8.19 0.01 -14.58
N ILE A 120 6.98 -0.20 -15.09
CA ILE A 120 6.29 -1.49 -15.04
C ILE A 120 5.68 -1.79 -16.41
N ASN A 121 5.57 -3.07 -16.74
CA ASN A 121 4.83 -3.52 -17.91
C ASN A 121 3.40 -3.94 -17.53
N ILE A 122 2.54 -4.17 -18.53
CA ILE A 122 1.14 -4.51 -18.32
C ILE A 122 0.89 -5.84 -17.59
N LYS A 123 1.92 -6.68 -17.44
CA LYS A 123 1.84 -7.98 -16.74
C LYS A 123 2.28 -7.87 -15.29
N ASP A 124 3.02 -6.81 -14.94
CA ASP A 124 3.57 -6.63 -13.61
C ASP A 124 2.47 -6.31 -12.58
N GLU A 125 2.74 -6.57 -11.33
CA GLU A 125 1.90 -6.05 -10.24
C GLU A 125 1.94 -4.52 -10.22
N ALA A 126 0.82 -3.92 -9.80
CA ALA A 126 0.75 -2.49 -9.58
C ALA A 126 0.67 -2.14 -8.08
N LEU A 127 1.05 -3.08 -7.22
CA LEU A 127 1.04 -2.91 -5.78
C LEU A 127 2.38 -2.31 -5.32
N ALA A 128 2.33 -1.28 -4.50
CA ALA A 128 3.54 -0.62 -3.98
C ALA A 128 4.43 -1.61 -3.20
N GLU A 129 3.84 -2.54 -2.47
CA GLU A 129 4.52 -3.57 -1.69
C GLU A 129 5.41 -4.51 -2.52
N ALA A 130 5.14 -4.65 -3.82
CA ALA A 130 5.97 -5.46 -4.72
C ALA A 130 7.34 -4.80 -5.01
N TYR A 131 7.49 -3.52 -4.73
CA TYR A 131 8.65 -2.71 -5.14
C TYR A 131 9.35 -1.99 -4.00
N ILE A 132 8.59 -1.63 -2.96
CA ILE A 132 9.12 -0.91 -1.80
C ILE A 132 9.82 -1.89 -0.87
N GLU A 133 11.08 -1.60 -0.55
CA GLU A 133 11.87 -2.42 0.37
C GLU A 133 11.31 -2.38 1.80
N THR A 134 11.56 -3.44 2.55
CA THR A 134 11.30 -3.44 3.99
C THR A 134 12.53 -2.93 4.72
N ASP A 135 12.33 -1.97 5.60
CA ASP A 135 13.41 -1.47 6.46
C ASP A 135 13.62 -2.43 7.63
N TYR A 136 14.73 -3.15 7.58
CA TYR A 136 15.16 -4.08 8.62
C TYR A 136 16.17 -3.44 9.59
N SER A 137 16.59 -2.18 9.37
CA SER A 137 17.64 -1.54 10.19
C SER A 137 17.27 -1.34 11.64
N LYS A 138 15.98 -1.42 11.95
CA LYS A 138 15.45 -1.27 13.33
C LYS A 138 15.21 -2.58 14.04
N LEU A 139 15.41 -3.72 13.36
CA LEU A 139 15.28 -5.03 14.00
C LEU A 139 16.51 -5.34 14.81
N THR A 140 16.28 -5.88 15.99
CA THR A 140 17.31 -6.33 16.94
C THR A 140 17.32 -7.86 17.02
N ASP A 141 18.38 -8.44 17.55
CA ASP A 141 18.45 -9.89 17.82
C ASP A 141 17.30 -10.35 18.74
N ASP A 142 16.89 -9.51 19.70
CA ASP A 142 15.75 -9.77 20.57
C ASP A 142 14.42 -9.89 19.80
N ASP A 143 14.25 -9.12 18.71
CA ASP A 143 13.04 -9.22 17.86
C ASP A 143 13.00 -10.56 17.12
N PHE A 144 14.14 -11.04 16.64
CA PHE A 144 14.26 -12.36 16.02
C PHE A 144 14.03 -13.48 17.03
N GLU A 145 14.68 -13.42 18.19
CA GLU A 145 14.47 -14.42 19.25
C GLU A 145 13.01 -14.49 19.71
N ARG A 146 12.39 -13.34 19.92
CA ARG A 146 10.96 -13.26 20.30
C ARG A 146 10.07 -13.90 19.23
N THR A 147 10.38 -13.69 17.96
CA THR A 147 9.63 -14.27 16.85
C THR A 147 9.81 -15.77 16.79
N LEU A 148 11.05 -16.28 16.97
CA LEU A 148 11.33 -17.71 17.02
C LEU A 148 10.64 -18.40 18.21
N LYS A 149 10.66 -17.77 19.39
CA LYS A 149 9.96 -18.29 20.58
C LYS A 149 8.45 -18.39 20.35
N LYS A 150 7.84 -17.37 19.72
CA LYS A 150 6.41 -17.38 19.38
C LYS A 150 6.08 -18.48 18.34
N TYR A 151 6.93 -18.65 17.34
CA TYR A 151 6.75 -19.66 16.33
C TYR A 151 6.89 -21.07 16.92
N ALA A 152 7.89 -21.31 17.76
CA ALA A 152 8.06 -22.59 18.46
C ALA A 152 6.87 -22.92 19.34
N LEU A 153 6.35 -21.93 20.08
CA LEU A 153 5.14 -22.10 20.89
C LEU A 153 3.92 -22.43 20.01
N PHE A 154 3.73 -21.70 18.91
CA PHE A 154 2.64 -21.97 17.97
C PHE A 154 2.71 -23.40 17.43
N LYS A 155 3.89 -23.85 16.99
CA LYS A 155 4.09 -25.22 16.50
C LYS A 155 3.80 -26.24 17.57
N TYR A 156 4.25 -26.02 18.80
CA TYR A 156 3.95 -26.90 19.93
C TYR A 156 2.43 -27.01 20.17
N MET A 157 1.70 -25.88 20.15
CA MET A 157 0.26 -25.85 20.34
C MET A 157 -0.47 -26.54 19.19
N GLU A 158 -0.03 -26.32 17.95
CA GLU A 158 -0.59 -26.97 16.76
C GLU A 158 -0.44 -28.50 16.84
N GLU A 159 0.77 -29.00 17.15
CA GLU A 159 1.07 -30.43 17.25
C GLU A 159 0.33 -31.13 18.39
N ASN A 160 -0.03 -30.41 19.45
CA ASN A 160 -0.74 -30.94 20.60
C ASN A 160 -2.24 -30.64 20.60
N GLY A 161 -2.80 -30.07 19.53
CA GLY A 161 -4.22 -29.74 19.40
C GLY A 161 -4.72 -28.69 20.40
N LEU A 162 -3.83 -27.76 20.81
CA LEU A 162 -4.10 -26.73 21.81
C LEU A 162 -4.50 -25.38 21.16
N LEU A 163 -4.61 -25.30 19.82
CA LEU A 163 -5.14 -24.12 19.14
C LEU A 163 -6.66 -24.17 19.21
N GLU A 164 -7.27 -23.18 19.85
CA GLU A 164 -8.73 -22.97 19.78
C GLU A 164 -9.09 -22.46 18.37
N GLU A 165 -10.18 -23.01 17.80
CA GLU A 165 -10.76 -22.59 16.50
C GLU A 165 -11.38 -21.18 16.56
#